data_6951ed7692fb143254d038175436bb35
#
_entry.id   6951ed7692fb143254d038175436bb35
#
_cell.length_a   1.000
_cell.length_b   1.000
_cell.length_c   1.000
_cell.angle_alpha   90.00
_cell.angle_beta   90.00
_cell.angle_gamma   90.00
#
_symmetry.space_group_name_H-M   'P 1'
#
loop_
_entity.id
_entity.type
_entity.pdbx_description
1 polymer ?
#
loop_
_entity_poly.entity_id
_entity_poly.type
_entity_poly.pdbx_seq_one_letter_code
_entity_poly.pdbx_strand_id
1 'polypeptide(L)'
;MYDTAIIGTGPAGLSAAINLKIHNKNIIWFGSKDICEKVALAEKIENYPGLYGISGKELAASFREHAEKMGLEVNDHVVNTVVPMGNKFGILAGTEFCEARTVLLTTGVSAKGQIKGESERLGRGVSYCATCDGRLYKGKRIAVICNAARLEHEVNFLAELAEHIDYFPYYKEVGTDMPNVTVHTAKPTEVTGDGQVDSLRLSDGSELEISGLFCLRTSVSLA
;
A
#
# COMPACT_ATOMS: atom_id res chain seq x y z
N MET A 1 -15.60 -23.89 14.20
CA MET A 1 -14.41 -23.95 13.32
C MET A 1 -14.82 -23.46 11.94
N TYR A 2 -14.08 -22.51 11.37
CA TYR A 2 -14.32 -21.93 10.04
C TYR A 2 -13.60 -22.74 8.95
N ASP A 3 -14.08 -22.65 7.71
CA ASP A 3 -13.34 -23.19 6.57
C ASP A 3 -12.12 -22.30 6.27
N THR A 4 -12.31 -20.96 6.32
CA THR A 4 -11.26 -19.99 6.04
C THR A 4 -11.36 -18.78 6.97
N ALA A 5 -10.22 -18.36 7.52
CA ALA A 5 -10.07 -17.05 8.12
C ALA A 5 -9.36 -16.12 7.12
N ILE A 6 -9.93 -14.95 6.88
CA ILE A 6 -9.37 -13.92 6.03
C ILE A 6 -8.89 -12.77 6.92
N ILE A 7 -7.63 -12.36 6.79
CA ILE A 7 -7.05 -11.29 7.60
C ILE A 7 -6.70 -10.11 6.68
N GLY A 8 -7.51 -9.05 6.76
CA GLY A 8 -7.40 -7.84 5.96
C GLY A 8 -8.64 -7.57 5.12
N THR A 9 -9.09 -6.31 5.12
CA THR A 9 -10.31 -5.82 4.46
C THR A 9 -10.04 -4.94 3.24
N GLY A 10 -8.83 -5.09 2.66
CA GLY A 10 -8.49 -4.52 1.36
C GLY A 10 -9.14 -5.27 0.19
N PRO A 11 -8.89 -4.83 -1.07
CA PRO A 11 -9.48 -5.45 -2.27
C PRO A 11 -9.23 -6.96 -2.37
N ALA A 12 -8.06 -7.43 -1.95
CA ALA A 12 -7.73 -8.86 -1.97
C ALA A 12 -8.58 -9.66 -0.97
N GLY A 13 -8.75 -9.15 0.26
CA GLY A 13 -9.60 -9.78 1.28
C GLY A 13 -11.07 -9.78 0.89
N LEU A 14 -11.55 -8.67 0.34
CA LEU A 14 -12.92 -8.58 -0.18
C LEU A 14 -13.16 -9.58 -1.32
N SER A 15 -12.24 -9.64 -2.29
CA SER A 15 -12.35 -10.60 -3.39
C SER A 15 -12.39 -12.04 -2.90
N ALA A 16 -11.54 -12.37 -1.92
CA ALA A 16 -11.54 -13.69 -1.28
C ALA A 16 -12.86 -13.97 -0.55
N ALA A 17 -13.38 -13.03 0.24
CA ALA A 17 -14.64 -13.16 0.98
C ALA A 17 -15.82 -13.37 0.04
N ILE A 18 -15.93 -12.60 -1.04
CA ILE A 18 -16.96 -12.74 -2.08
C ILE A 18 -16.93 -14.16 -2.66
N ASN A 19 -15.78 -14.62 -3.13
CA ASN A 19 -15.67 -15.92 -3.79
C ASN A 19 -15.95 -17.07 -2.82
N LEU A 20 -15.43 -17.01 -1.61
CA LEU A 20 -15.70 -18.03 -0.60
C LEU A 20 -17.19 -18.07 -0.20
N LYS A 21 -17.85 -16.92 -0.13
CA LYS A 21 -19.30 -16.84 0.13
C LYS A 21 -20.10 -17.49 -1.00
N ILE A 22 -19.75 -17.22 -2.27
CA ILE A 22 -20.37 -17.86 -3.45
C ILE A 22 -20.21 -19.39 -3.38
N HIS A 23 -19.07 -19.87 -2.90
CA HIS A 23 -18.82 -21.31 -2.70
C HIS A 23 -19.41 -21.88 -1.41
N ASN A 24 -20.29 -21.15 -0.73
CA ASN A 24 -20.94 -21.55 0.52
C ASN A 24 -19.95 -21.99 1.62
N LYS A 25 -18.80 -21.33 1.70
CA LYS A 25 -17.83 -21.57 2.75
C LYS A 25 -18.16 -20.79 4.01
N ASN A 26 -17.96 -21.43 5.16
CA ASN A 26 -18.05 -20.76 6.45
C ASN A 26 -16.76 -19.99 6.71
N ILE A 27 -16.84 -18.67 6.64
CA ILE A 27 -15.67 -17.77 6.75
C ILE A 27 -15.77 -16.88 7.99
N ILE A 28 -14.61 -16.48 8.49
CA ILE A 28 -14.47 -15.33 9.38
C ILE A 28 -13.53 -14.32 8.71
N TRP A 29 -13.93 -13.05 8.68
CA TRP A 29 -13.22 -12.01 7.97
C TRP A 29 -12.80 -10.88 8.92
N PHE A 30 -11.51 -10.77 9.20
CA PHE A 30 -10.93 -9.83 10.15
C PHE A 30 -10.38 -8.58 9.48
N GLY A 31 -10.60 -7.42 10.11
CA GLY A 31 -9.99 -6.15 9.71
C GLY A 31 -10.84 -4.94 10.05
N SER A 32 -10.57 -3.80 9.40
CA SER A 32 -11.36 -2.58 9.58
C SER A 32 -12.75 -2.74 8.99
N LYS A 33 -13.78 -2.23 9.68
CA LYS A 33 -15.13 -2.07 9.12
C LYS A 33 -15.18 -1.10 7.94
N ASP A 34 -14.22 -0.18 7.89
CA ASP A 34 -13.99 0.68 6.72
C ASP A 34 -13.26 -0.10 5.63
N ILE A 35 -14.02 -0.97 4.94
CA ILE A 35 -13.49 -1.82 3.86
C ILE A 35 -12.79 -0.96 2.81
N CYS A 36 -11.56 -1.35 2.44
CA CYS A 36 -10.74 -0.68 1.44
C CYS A 36 -10.37 0.78 1.79
N GLU A 37 -10.19 1.10 3.08
CA GLU A 37 -9.82 2.42 3.57
C GLU A 37 -8.61 3.03 2.83
N LYS A 38 -7.55 2.25 2.59
CA LYS A 38 -6.37 2.71 1.84
C LYS A 38 -6.66 3.03 0.38
N VAL A 39 -7.60 2.31 -0.24
CA VAL A 39 -8.05 2.61 -1.61
C VAL A 39 -8.72 3.97 -1.67
N ALA A 40 -9.51 4.32 -0.65
CA ALA A 40 -10.23 5.60 -0.59
C ALA A 40 -9.30 6.83 -0.57
N LEU A 41 -8.01 6.64 -0.26
CA LEU A 41 -7.01 7.73 -0.26
C LEU A 41 -6.55 8.11 -1.67
N ALA A 42 -6.69 7.22 -2.65
CA ALA A 42 -6.26 7.48 -4.02
C ALA A 42 -7.14 8.55 -4.68
N GLU A 43 -6.52 9.59 -5.23
CA GLU A 43 -7.23 10.65 -5.95
C GLU A 43 -7.85 10.12 -7.24
N LYS A 44 -7.10 9.31 -7.99
CA LYS A 44 -7.50 8.72 -9.26
C LYS A 44 -6.89 7.32 -9.41
N ILE A 45 -7.67 6.39 -9.95
CA ILE A 45 -7.25 5.00 -10.20
C ILE A 45 -7.40 4.70 -11.69
N GLU A 46 -6.29 4.40 -12.37
CA GLU A 46 -6.27 4.13 -13.82
C GLU A 46 -6.01 2.66 -14.17
N ASN A 47 -5.63 1.85 -13.21
CA ASN A 47 -5.20 0.46 -13.39
C ASN A 47 -6.18 -0.58 -12.83
N TYR A 48 -7.43 -0.19 -12.52
CA TYR A 48 -8.45 -1.14 -12.10
C TYR A 48 -9.33 -1.53 -13.30
N PRO A 49 -9.33 -2.81 -13.73
CA PRO A 49 -10.06 -3.23 -14.92
C PRO A 49 -11.55 -2.88 -14.87
N GLY A 50 -12.05 -2.24 -15.92
CA GLY A 50 -13.45 -1.84 -16.06
C GLY A 50 -13.84 -0.53 -15.36
N LEU A 51 -12.94 0.09 -14.56
CA LEU A 51 -13.22 1.31 -13.80
C LEU A 51 -12.09 2.34 -13.99
N TYR A 52 -11.75 2.64 -15.23
CA TYR A 52 -10.70 3.60 -15.57
C TYR A 52 -11.04 5.02 -15.09
N GLY A 53 -10.13 5.63 -14.36
CA GLY A 53 -10.23 7.01 -13.92
C GLY A 53 -11.16 7.26 -12.73
N ILE A 54 -11.67 6.20 -12.09
CA ILE A 54 -12.48 6.30 -10.87
C ILE A 54 -11.66 6.85 -9.70
N SER A 55 -12.28 7.63 -8.83
CA SER A 55 -11.65 8.02 -7.57
C SER A 55 -11.60 6.86 -6.58
N GLY A 56 -10.60 6.87 -5.69
CA GLY A 56 -10.50 5.85 -4.64
C GLY A 56 -11.71 5.81 -3.72
N LYS A 57 -12.34 6.97 -3.45
CA LYS A 57 -13.56 7.08 -2.64
C LYS A 57 -14.74 6.37 -3.29
N GLU A 58 -14.96 6.59 -4.58
CA GLU A 58 -16.04 5.94 -5.34
C GLU A 58 -15.81 4.43 -5.44
N LEU A 59 -14.57 4.00 -5.71
CA LEU A 59 -14.24 2.58 -5.77
C LEU A 59 -14.43 1.90 -4.41
N ALA A 60 -13.96 2.50 -3.33
CA ALA A 60 -14.17 1.98 -1.97
C ALA A 60 -15.65 1.93 -1.57
N ALA A 61 -16.45 2.90 -2.02
CA ALA A 61 -17.91 2.90 -1.81
C ALA A 61 -18.56 1.72 -2.55
N SER A 62 -18.21 1.49 -3.82
CA SER A 62 -18.70 0.34 -4.60
C SER A 62 -18.32 -1.00 -3.97
N PHE A 63 -17.12 -1.10 -3.39
CA PHE A 63 -16.67 -2.29 -2.69
C PHE A 63 -17.47 -2.56 -1.40
N ARG A 64 -17.75 -1.53 -0.62
CA ARG A 64 -18.60 -1.64 0.58
C ARG A 64 -20.01 -2.07 0.22
N GLU A 65 -20.61 -1.42 -0.76
CA GLU A 65 -21.95 -1.79 -1.25
C GLU A 65 -22.02 -3.24 -1.70
N HIS A 66 -20.98 -3.72 -2.40
CA HIS A 66 -20.93 -5.13 -2.83
C HIS A 66 -20.85 -6.07 -1.62
N ALA A 67 -20.01 -5.79 -0.64
CA ALA A 67 -19.92 -6.59 0.59
C ALA A 67 -21.25 -6.65 1.34
N GLU A 68 -21.93 -5.51 1.48
CA GLU A 68 -23.24 -5.42 2.13
C GLU A 68 -24.32 -6.24 1.39
N LYS A 69 -24.42 -6.11 0.07
CA LYS A 69 -25.37 -6.86 -0.76
C LYS A 69 -25.17 -8.38 -0.66
N MET A 70 -23.93 -8.82 -0.42
CA MET A 70 -23.62 -10.24 -0.21
C MET A 70 -23.76 -10.70 1.23
N GLY A 71 -24.11 -9.81 2.16
CA GLY A 71 -24.18 -10.12 3.58
C GLY A 71 -22.84 -10.58 4.15
N LEU A 72 -21.74 -9.93 3.74
CA LEU A 72 -20.42 -10.16 4.31
C LEU A 72 -20.25 -9.30 5.56
N GLU A 73 -19.83 -9.92 6.65
CA GLU A 73 -19.60 -9.26 7.92
C GLU A 73 -18.10 -9.23 8.25
N VAL A 74 -17.63 -8.09 8.73
CA VAL A 74 -16.26 -7.93 9.19
C VAL A 74 -16.20 -8.01 10.71
N ASN A 75 -15.35 -8.89 11.21
CA ASN A 75 -14.94 -8.90 12.61
C ASN A 75 -13.78 -7.88 12.78
N ASP A 76 -14.01 -6.84 13.57
CA ASP A 76 -13.07 -5.72 13.75
C ASP A 76 -12.01 -5.96 14.84
N HIS A 77 -11.99 -7.15 15.43
CA HIS A 77 -10.91 -7.50 16.34
C HIS A 77 -9.57 -7.64 15.60
N VAL A 78 -8.53 -7.04 16.19
CA VAL A 78 -7.18 -7.14 15.66
C VAL A 78 -6.65 -8.56 15.88
N VAL A 79 -6.24 -9.21 14.79
CA VAL A 79 -5.55 -10.50 14.87
C VAL A 79 -4.14 -10.30 15.38
N ASN A 80 -3.84 -10.85 16.55
CA ASN A 80 -2.56 -10.74 17.22
C ASN A 80 -1.62 -11.90 16.84
N THR A 81 -2.20 -13.09 16.67
CA THR A 81 -1.43 -14.33 16.47
C THR A 81 -2.18 -15.33 15.62
N VAL A 82 -1.46 -15.99 14.73
CA VAL A 82 -1.93 -17.18 13.99
C VAL A 82 -0.94 -18.30 14.25
N VAL A 83 -1.45 -19.44 14.75
CA VAL A 83 -0.63 -20.59 15.12
C VAL A 83 -1.04 -21.80 14.31
N PRO A 84 -0.13 -22.49 13.61
CA PRO A 84 -0.40 -23.77 12.99
C PRO A 84 -0.71 -24.83 14.07
N MET A 85 -1.78 -25.59 13.88
CA MET A 85 -2.24 -26.64 14.82
C MET A 85 -2.55 -27.93 14.04
N GLY A 86 -1.53 -28.55 13.47
CA GLY A 86 -1.69 -29.74 12.63
C GLY A 86 -2.38 -29.41 11.30
N ASN A 87 -3.63 -29.85 11.11
CA ASN A 87 -4.41 -29.63 9.89
C ASN A 87 -5.32 -28.38 9.93
N LYS A 88 -5.12 -27.52 10.91
CA LYS A 88 -5.88 -26.28 11.12
C LYS A 88 -4.99 -25.18 11.69
N PHE A 89 -5.54 -24.00 11.81
CA PHE A 89 -4.91 -22.82 12.42
C PHE A 89 -5.74 -22.32 13.59
N GLY A 90 -5.05 -21.97 14.68
CA GLY A 90 -5.61 -21.19 15.77
C GLY A 90 -5.36 -19.71 15.52
N ILE A 91 -6.38 -18.89 15.69
CA ILE A 91 -6.33 -17.44 15.51
C ILE A 91 -6.73 -16.77 16.80
N LEU A 92 -5.85 -15.92 17.34
CA LEU A 92 -6.16 -15.04 18.47
C LEU A 92 -6.42 -13.64 17.95
N ALA A 93 -7.65 -13.14 18.12
CA ALA A 93 -8.07 -11.81 17.71
C ALA A 93 -8.60 -11.05 18.95
N GLY A 94 -7.87 -10.04 19.40
CA GLY A 94 -8.12 -9.42 20.70
C GLY A 94 -8.02 -10.45 21.83
N THR A 95 -9.12 -10.73 22.50
CA THR A 95 -9.25 -11.77 23.54
C THR A 95 -9.97 -13.03 23.03
N GLU A 96 -10.43 -13.04 21.80
CA GLU A 96 -11.20 -14.16 21.24
C GLU A 96 -10.27 -15.13 20.50
N PHE A 97 -10.52 -16.42 20.73
CA PHE A 97 -9.85 -17.50 20.03
C PHE A 97 -10.80 -18.20 19.09
N CYS A 98 -10.39 -18.37 17.84
CA CYS A 98 -11.13 -19.18 16.87
C CYS A 98 -10.20 -20.10 16.08
N GLU A 99 -10.79 -21.07 15.38
CA GLU A 99 -10.06 -22.01 14.55
C GLU A 99 -10.57 -21.98 13.11
N ALA A 100 -9.64 -22.10 12.16
CA ALA A 100 -9.95 -22.23 10.74
C ALA A 100 -9.07 -23.29 10.07
N ARG A 101 -9.59 -23.92 9.01
CA ARG A 101 -8.82 -24.90 8.21
C ARG A 101 -7.72 -24.23 7.39
N THR A 102 -8.01 -23.04 6.90
CA THR A 102 -7.08 -22.23 6.10
C THR A 102 -7.07 -20.78 6.58
N VAL A 103 -5.96 -20.08 6.35
CA VAL A 103 -5.83 -18.66 6.62
C VAL A 103 -5.35 -17.96 5.35
N LEU A 104 -6.01 -16.87 4.97
CA LEU A 104 -5.62 -15.97 3.89
C LEU A 104 -5.10 -14.68 4.51
N LEU A 105 -3.82 -14.39 4.33
CA LEU A 105 -3.19 -13.15 4.73
C LEU A 105 -3.33 -12.13 3.59
N THR A 106 -4.23 -11.16 3.79
CA THR A 106 -4.54 -10.09 2.82
C THR A 106 -4.33 -8.72 3.45
N THR A 107 -3.35 -8.64 4.36
CA THR A 107 -3.06 -7.46 5.18
C THR A 107 -2.49 -6.28 4.38
N GLY A 108 -2.18 -6.51 3.11
CA GLY A 108 -1.63 -5.49 2.23
C GLY A 108 -0.22 -5.04 2.65
N VAL A 109 0.18 -3.87 2.19
CA VAL A 109 1.45 -3.27 2.55
C VAL A 109 1.24 -2.40 3.80
N SER A 110 1.94 -2.72 4.88
CA SER A 110 2.03 -1.88 6.07
C SER A 110 3.40 -1.21 6.08
N ALA A 111 3.51 -0.06 5.43
CA ALA A 111 4.64 0.82 5.64
C ALA A 111 4.22 1.86 6.68
N LYS A 112 4.87 1.85 7.85
CA LYS A 112 4.86 3.05 8.69
C LYS A 112 5.73 4.08 7.98
N GLY A 113 5.22 5.30 7.80
CA GLY A 113 6.01 6.41 7.29
C GLY A 113 7.33 6.50 8.08
N GLN A 114 8.45 6.59 7.36
CA GLN A 114 9.78 6.66 7.98
C GLN A 114 10.28 8.10 8.09
N ILE A 115 9.64 9.02 7.38
CA ILE A 115 9.92 10.45 7.46
C ILE A 115 8.66 11.20 7.86
N LYS A 116 8.86 12.37 8.47
CA LYS A 116 7.74 13.21 8.91
C LYS A 116 6.89 13.66 7.72
N GLY A 117 5.57 13.63 7.88
CA GLY A 117 4.62 14.02 6.83
C GLY A 117 4.30 12.95 5.80
N GLU A 118 4.99 11.80 5.80
CA GLU A 118 4.82 10.75 4.79
C GLU A 118 3.44 10.09 4.87
N SER A 119 3.02 9.68 6.05
CA SER A 119 1.75 8.98 6.23
C SER A 119 0.55 9.89 5.98
N GLU A 120 0.65 11.15 6.35
CA GLU A 120 -0.40 12.16 6.20
C GLU A 120 -0.65 12.53 4.74
N ARG A 121 0.35 12.33 3.88
CA ARG A 121 0.29 12.66 2.45
C ARG A 121 0.21 11.44 1.54
N LEU A 122 0.01 10.27 2.10
CA LEU A 122 -0.23 9.06 1.32
C LEU A 122 -1.47 9.23 0.43
N GLY A 123 -1.32 9.01 -0.88
CA GLY A 123 -2.35 9.27 -1.89
C GLY A 123 -2.53 10.75 -2.26
N ARG A 124 -1.78 11.66 -1.62
CA ARG A 124 -1.75 13.10 -1.92
C ARG A 124 -0.34 13.58 -2.25
N GLY A 125 0.32 12.85 -3.13
CA GLY A 125 1.69 13.09 -3.54
C GLY A 125 2.71 12.11 -2.97
N VAL A 126 2.39 11.36 -1.92
CA VAL A 126 3.20 10.22 -1.47
C VAL A 126 2.61 8.92 -2.02
N SER A 127 3.46 8.07 -2.59
CA SER A 127 3.09 6.75 -3.10
C SER A 127 4.07 5.66 -2.65
N TYR A 128 3.55 4.44 -2.51
CA TYR A 128 4.36 3.22 -2.26
C TYR A 128 4.40 2.27 -3.47
N CYS A 129 3.82 2.68 -4.61
CA CYS A 129 3.70 1.84 -5.80
C CYS A 129 4.04 2.64 -7.06
N ALA A 130 5.19 2.37 -7.66
CA ALA A 130 5.63 3.04 -8.88
C ALA A 130 4.65 2.80 -10.05
N THR A 131 4.25 1.56 -10.27
CA THR A 131 3.38 1.17 -11.38
C THR A 131 1.93 1.63 -11.21
N CYS A 132 1.47 1.85 -9.96
CA CYS A 132 0.12 2.32 -9.68
C CYS A 132 -0.02 3.81 -10.04
N ASP A 133 0.92 4.63 -9.56
CA ASP A 133 0.78 6.09 -9.53
C ASP A 133 1.78 6.83 -10.43
N GLY A 134 2.81 6.14 -10.96
CA GLY A 134 3.89 6.79 -11.73
C GLY A 134 3.39 7.63 -12.91
N ARG A 135 2.33 7.19 -13.58
CA ARG A 135 1.75 7.93 -14.73
C ARG A 135 1.18 9.31 -14.36
N LEU A 136 0.74 9.51 -13.11
CA LEU A 136 0.23 10.79 -12.61
C LEU A 136 1.33 11.87 -12.53
N TYR A 137 2.59 11.41 -12.54
CA TYR A 137 3.78 12.26 -12.42
C TYR A 137 4.58 12.39 -13.72
N LYS A 138 3.96 12.03 -14.84
CA LYS A 138 4.60 12.18 -16.16
C LYS A 138 5.00 13.64 -16.42
N GLY A 139 6.27 13.85 -16.75
CA GLY A 139 6.86 15.18 -17.03
C GLY A 139 6.98 16.07 -15.79
N LYS A 140 6.96 15.48 -14.59
CA LYS A 140 7.13 16.21 -13.32
C LYS A 140 8.43 15.82 -12.63
N ARG A 141 8.93 16.69 -11.74
CA ARG A 141 10.03 16.39 -10.83
C ARG A 141 9.49 15.61 -9.62
N ILE A 142 10.09 14.47 -9.33
CA ILE A 142 9.70 13.61 -8.21
C ILE A 142 10.91 13.20 -7.38
N ALA A 143 10.68 12.80 -6.13
CA ALA A 143 11.68 12.14 -5.31
C ALA A 143 11.37 10.65 -5.15
N VAL A 144 12.42 9.83 -5.06
CA VAL A 144 12.28 8.38 -4.85
C VAL A 144 13.20 7.93 -3.72
N ILE A 145 12.62 7.40 -2.66
CA ILE A 145 13.32 6.68 -1.60
C ILE A 145 13.25 5.18 -1.92
N CYS A 146 14.40 4.50 -1.98
CA CYS A 146 14.45 3.07 -2.25
C CYS A 146 15.33 2.35 -1.22
N ASN A 147 14.80 1.33 -0.55
CA ASN A 147 15.52 0.63 0.51
C ASN A 147 16.20 -0.67 0.08
N ALA A 148 16.07 -1.09 -1.18
CA ALA A 148 16.65 -2.34 -1.65
C ALA A 148 16.99 -2.27 -3.15
N ALA A 149 18.19 -2.69 -3.52
CA ALA A 149 18.66 -2.71 -4.91
C ALA A 149 17.72 -3.46 -5.88
N ARG A 150 17.06 -4.52 -5.40
CA ARG A 150 16.09 -5.29 -6.22
C ARG A 150 14.87 -4.48 -6.68
N LEU A 151 14.61 -3.31 -6.08
CA LEU A 151 13.52 -2.40 -6.47
C LEU A 151 13.98 -1.29 -7.43
N GLU A 152 15.24 -1.27 -7.82
CA GLU A 152 15.79 -0.21 -8.68
C GLU A 152 15.18 -0.21 -10.08
N HIS A 153 14.68 -1.35 -10.55
CA HIS A 153 13.90 -1.41 -11.79
C HIS A 153 12.62 -0.55 -11.75
N GLU A 154 12.03 -0.34 -10.57
CA GLU A 154 10.90 0.58 -10.40
C GLU A 154 11.34 2.05 -10.48
N VAL A 155 12.58 2.36 -10.05
CA VAL A 155 13.17 3.71 -10.25
C VAL A 155 13.37 3.99 -11.73
N ASN A 156 13.91 3.02 -12.48
CA ASN A 156 14.10 3.14 -13.92
C ASN A 156 12.76 3.32 -14.66
N PHE A 157 11.73 2.58 -14.26
CA PHE A 157 10.36 2.77 -14.77
C PHE A 157 9.83 4.19 -14.50
N LEU A 158 10.04 4.74 -13.31
CA LEU A 158 9.65 6.12 -12.99
C LEU A 158 10.46 7.12 -13.78
N ALA A 159 11.74 6.85 -14.07
CA ALA A 159 12.61 7.73 -14.87
C ALA A 159 12.17 7.85 -16.33
N GLU A 160 11.52 6.82 -16.89
CA GLU A 160 10.91 6.89 -18.22
C GLU A 160 9.69 7.83 -18.27
N LEU A 161 9.09 8.13 -17.13
CA LEU A 161 7.88 8.94 -17.03
C LEU A 161 8.18 10.37 -16.55
N ALA A 162 8.98 10.50 -15.51
CA ALA A 162 9.26 11.77 -14.83
C ALA A 162 10.21 12.65 -15.66
N GLU A 163 10.10 13.96 -15.48
CA GLU A 163 11.09 14.91 -16.00
C GLU A 163 12.44 14.76 -15.30
N HIS A 164 12.39 14.62 -13.97
CA HIS A 164 13.57 14.46 -13.13
C HIS A 164 13.28 13.67 -11.88
N ILE A 165 14.23 12.83 -11.44
CA ILE A 165 14.16 12.08 -10.19
C ILE A 165 15.30 12.49 -9.26
N ASP A 166 14.94 12.94 -8.06
CA ASP A 166 15.84 13.05 -6.93
C ASP A 166 15.82 11.70 -6.19
N TYR A 167 16.92 10.93 -6.30
CA TYR A 167 16.98 9.53 -5.85
C TYR A 167 17.75 9.37 -4.54
N PHE A 168 17.13 8.68 -3.58
CA PHE A 168 17.64 8.43 -2.23
C PHE A 168 17.76 6.94 -1.96
N PRO A 169 18.83 6.26 -2.40
CA PRO A 169 19.07 4.85 -2.11
C PRO A 169 19.51 4.65 -0.66
N TYR A 170 18.98 3.62 -0.01
CA TYR A 170 19.39 3.17 1.33
C TYR A 170 20.24 1.88 1.25
N TYR A 171 20.96 1.70 0.16
CA TYR A 171 21.92 0.62 -0.10
C TYR A 171 23.15 1.18 -0.84
N LYS A 172 24.23 0.40 -0.92
CA LYS A 172 25.56 0.91 -1.35
C LYS A 172 25.76 0.93 -2.85
N GLU A 173 25.33 -0.09 -3.58
CA GLU A 173 25.60 -0.26 -4.99
C GLU A 173 24.38 0.19 -5.79
N VAL A 174 24.45 1.39 -6.35
CA VAL A 174 23.41 1.98 -7.19
C VAL A 174 23.73 1.65 -8.64
N GLY A 175 22.81 0.97 -9.31
CA GLY A 175 22.99 0.49 -10.69
C GLY A 175 22.27 1.34 -11.74
N THR A 176 21.44 2.32 -11.35
CA THR A 176 20.75 3.18 -12.31
C THR A 176 21.72 4.14 -12.98
N ASP A 177 21.67 4.23 -14.31
CA ASP A 177 22.44 5.13 -15.16
C ASP A 177 21.56 6.11 -15.95
N MET A 178 20.28 6.23 -15.55
CA MET A 178 19.30 7.08 -16.22
C MET A 178 19.71 8.57 -16.14
N PRO A 179 19.74 9.30 -17.27
CA PRO A 179 20.30 10.64 -17.35
C PRO A 179 19.52 11.70 -16.56
N ASN A 180 18.25 11.44 -16.25
CA ASN A 180 17.38 12.32 -15.49
C ASN A 180 17.24 11.90 -14.01
N VAL A 181 18.15 11.06 -13.51
CA VAL A 181 18.20 10.63 -12.12
C VAL A 181 19.42 11.23 -11.43
N THR A 182 19.20 12.00 -10.36
CA THR A 182 20.25 12.50 -9.48
C THR A 182 20.26 11.74 -8.18
N VAL A 183 21.37 11.05 -7.88
CA VAL A 183 21.54 10.29 -6.64
C VAL A 183 22.03 11.21 -5.53
N HIS A 184 21.32 11.23 -4.42
CA HIS A 184 21.63 12.02 -3.23
C HIS A 184 22.23 11.18 -2.12
N THR A 185 23.19 11.77 -1.38
CA THR A 185 23.76 11.18 -0.15
C THR A 185 23.08 11.68 1.13
N ALA A 186 22.57 12.92 1.11
CA ALA A 186 21.72 13.45 2.18
C ALA A 186 20.41 12.68 2.24
N LYS A 187 19.87 12.50 3.45
CA LYS A 187 18.66 11.67 3.66
C LYS A 187 17.42 12.55 3.79
N PRO A 188 16.28 12.16 3.17
CA PRO A 188 14.99 12.78 3.44
C PRO A 188 14.60 12.70 4.92
N THR A 189 14.11 13.83 5.45
CA THR A 189 13.68 13.96 6.86
C THR A 189 12.22 14.31 6.99
N GLU A 190 11.70 15.15 6.10
CA GLU A 190 10.31 15.61 6.14
C GLU A 190 9.81 15.86 4.71
N VAL A 191 8.59 15.42 4.41
CA VAL A 191 7.85 15.83 3.22
C VAL A 191 6.76 16.80 3.62
N THR A 192 6.66 17.93 2.90
CA THR A 192 5.75 19.02 3.17
C THR A 192 4.83 19.32 2.00
N GLY A 193 3.85 20.19 2.23
CA GLY A 193 2.87 20.65 1.25
C GLY A 193 1.52 20.96 1.86
N ASP A 194 0.79 21.88 1.27
CA ASP A 194 -0.56 22.24 1.67
C ASP A 194 -1.57 21.40 0.86
N GLY A 195 -2.03 20.32 1.47
CA GLY A 195 -2.97 19.37 0.84
C GLY A 195 -2.32 18.33 -0.04
N GLN A 196 -1.33 18.67 -0.86
CA GLN A 196 -0.50 17.78 -1.67
C GLN A 196 0.98 17.99 -1.36
N VAL A 197 1.83 17.07 -1.81
CA VAL A 197 3.28 17.21 -1.69
C VAL A 197 3.78 18.35 -2.58
N ASP A 198 4.60 19.22 -2.02
CA ASP A 198 5.29 20.30 -2.74
C ASP A 198 6.80 20.33 -2.50
N SER A 199 7.27 19.87 -1.33
CA SER A 199 8.71 19.86 -1.07
C SER A 199 9.17 18.71 -0.17
N LEU A 200 10.49 18.45 -0.21
CA LEU A 200 11.19 17.44 0.56
C LEU A 200 12.40 18.06 1.24
N ARG A 201 12.43 18.02 2.57
CA ARG A 201 13.58 18.46 3.37
C ARG A 201 14.59 17.35 3.57
N LEU A 202 15.85 17.69 3.49
CA LEU A 202 16.96 16.78 3.64
C LEU A 202 17.71 16.98 4.97
N SER A 203 18.52 15.99 5.33
CA SER A 203 19.30 15.98 6.58
C SER A 203 20.41 17.01 6.65
N ASP A 204 20.82 17.58 5.51
CA ASP A 204 21.80 18.66 5.41
C ASP A 204 21.18 20.06 5.47
N GLY A 205 19.86 20.15 5.66
CA GLY A 205 19.09 21.39 5.72
C GLY A 205 18.63 21.92 4.38
N SER A 206 18.98 21.27 3.27
CA SER A 206 18.45 21.63 1.94
C SER A 206 17.00 21.20 1.78
N GLU A 207 16.31 21.85 0.83
CA GLU A 207 14.92 21.58 0.48
C GLU A 207 14.80 21.46 -1.04
N LEU A 208 14.06 20.45 -1.49
CA LEU A 208 13.82 20.16 -2.91
C LEU A 208 12.36 20.36 -3.23
N GLU A 209 12.03 21.14 -4.24
CA GLU A 209 10.70 21.24 -4.80
C GLU A 209 10.40 19.97 -5.59
N ILE A 210 9.32 19.27 -5.23
CA ILE A 210 8.89 18.03 -5.86
C ILE A 210 7.37 17.98 -6.00
N SER A 211 6.91 17.33 -7.05
CA SER A 211 5.47 17.08 -7.25
C SER A 211 4.99 15.79 -6.61
N GLY A 212 5.90 14.91 -6.22
CA GLY A 212 5.57 13.64 -5.58
C GLY A 212 6.77 12.92 -4.99
N LEU A 213 6.50 12.05 -4.03
CA LEU A 213 7.48 11.22 -3.34
C LEU A 213 7.08 9.75 -3.45
N PHE A 214 7.94 8.95 -4.04
CA PHE A 214 7.80 7.50 -4.09
C PHE A 214 8.67 6.83 -3.03
N CYS A 215 8.05 6.02 -2.17
CA CYS A 215 8.76 5.29 -1.13
C CYS A 215 8.75 3.79 -1.46
N LEU A 216 9.72 3.36 -2.26
CA LEU A 216 9.89 1.98 -2.70
C LEU A 216 10.56 1.17 -1.59
N ARG A 217 9.78 0.35 -0.90
CA ARG A 217 10.24 -0.43 0.24
C ARG A 217 9.86 -1.88 0.08
N THR A 218 10.77 -2.75 0.47
CA THR A 218 10.42 -4.16 0.64
C THR A 218 9.39 -4.25 1.75
N SER A 219 8.24 -4.84 1.48
CA SER A 219 7.31 -5.23 2.54
C SER A 219 8.06 -6.16 3.50
N VAL A 220 8.07 -5.81 4.79
CA VAL A 220 8.46 -6.79 5.80
C VAL A 220 7.39 -7.86 5.73
N SER A 221 7.76 -9.07 5.33
CA SER A 221 6.90 -10.23 5.47
C SER A 221 6.54 -10.33 6.95
N LEU A 222 5.27 -10.19 7.28
CA LEU A 222 4.74 -10.58 8.59
C LEU A 222 4.66 -12.11 8.59
N ALA A 223 5.82 -12.76 8.64
CA ALA A 223 5.95 -14.19 8.85
C ALA A 223 6.26 -14.46 10.31
#